data_456a07f5927b63289e9d99ed952bedd3
#
_entry.id   456a07f5927b63289e9d99ed952bedd3
#
_cell.length_a   1.000
_cell.length_b   1.000
_cell.length_c   1.000
_cell.angle_alpha   90.00
_cell.angle_beta   90.00
_cell.angle_gamma   90.00
#
_symmetry.space_group_name_H-M   'P 1'
#
loop_
_entity.id
_entity.type
_entity.pdbx_description
1 polymer ?
#
loop_
_entity_poly.entity_id
_entity_poly.type
_entity_poly.pdbx_seq_one_letter_code
_entity_poly.pdbx_strand_id
1 'polypeptide(L)'
;MAKILVVDDEADLETLIRQKFRQKIREQQYEFVFAINGVKALEQLEQHHDVDVVLSDINMPEMDGLTLLSRLNEQNGLLKSVIVSAYGDMDNIRTAMNRGAFDFITKPVNFEDLELTMEKTIRHVKQMRDTMKAIKENNILRMYVDETVLNFMGGREFENSLLENETIEATVAFIDICGFTTISENESPDTVVRLLNDYFDVMVKEIIAQNGFIDKFIGDCVMAVFKGEFHLDRAIDACLAIRNTIAGLPSTGNYSPIVTIGINSGEMICGNIGSATLKRLDYTVIGDTVNTAQRLQSAATPGQVVIAENCYEKIKQSFRCNKVGEVSLKNKATPVTIYEVLD
;
A
#
# COMPACT_ATOMS: atom_id res chain seq x y z
N MET A 1 1.97 -26.87 11.28
CA MET A 1 1.66 -27.52 12.59
C MET A 1 0.75 -26.57 13.32
N ALA A 2 -0.38 -27.04 13.82
CA ALA A 2 -1.30 -26.22 14.62
C ALA A 2 -0.93 -26.33 16.10
N LYS A 3 -0.86 -25.20 16.82
CA LYS A 3 -0.51 -25.15 18.23
C LYS A 3 -1.76 -24.91 19.07
N ILE A 4 -2.02 -25.80 20.02
CA ILE A 4 -3.22 -25.82 20.83
C ILE A 4 -2.83 -25.73 22.31
N LEU A 5 -3.34 -24.68 22.99
CA LEU A 5 -3.20 -24.55 24.43
C LEU A 5 -4.42 -25.18 25.10
N VAL A 6 -4.17 -26.15 25.95
CA VAL A 6 -5.21 -26.83 26.77
C VAL A 6 -5.12 -26.30 28.19
N VAL A 7 -6.23 -25.79 28.71
CA VAL A 7 -6.29 -25.18 30.04
C VAL A 7 -7.34 -25.94 30.87
N ASP A 8 -6.91 -26.75 31.81
CA ASP A 8 -7.76 -27.56 32.67
C ASP A 8 -6.98 -27.91 33.95
N ASP A 9 -7.62 -27.92 35.11
CA ASP A 9 -6.99 -28.26 36.38
C ASP A 9 -6.92 -29.76 36.64
N GLU A 10 -7.54 -30.57 35.76
CA GLU A 10 -7.48 -32.05 35.83
C GLU A 10 -6.17 -32.56 35.18
N ALA A 11 -5.21 -32.99 36.01
CA ALA A 11 -3.89 -33.47 35.54
C ALA A 11 -3.97 -34.66 34.56
N ASP A 12 -5.02 -35.49 34.66
CA ASP A 12 -5.21 -36.68 33.83
C ASP A 12 -5.56 -36.32 32.37
N LEU A 13 -6.12 -35.12 32.11
CA LEU A 13 -6.53 -34.69 30.78
C LEU A 13 -5.33 -34.56 29.84
N GLU A 14 -4.20 -34.05 30.31
CA GLU A 14 -2.96 -33.97 29.50
C GLU A 14 -2.56 -35.36 28.99
N THR A 15 -2.52 -36.33 29.85
CA THR A 15 -2.16 -37.72 29.49
C THR A 15 -3.11 -38.29 28.45
N LEU A 16 -4.42 -38.07 28.63
CA LEU A 16 -5.45 -38.56 27.72
C LEU A 16 -5.33 -37.90 26.32
N ILE A 17 -5.15 -36.60 26.28
CA ILE A 17 -4.98 -35.86 25.02
C ILE A 17 -3.73 -36.34 24.28
N ARG A 18 -2.58 -36.43 24.95
CA ARG A 18 -1.32 -36.90 24.35
C ARG A 18 -1.45 -38.32 23.81
N GLN A 19 -2.19 -39.18 24.50
CA GLN A 19 -2.43 -40.56 24.07
C GLN A 19 -3.36 -40.63 22.85
N LYS A 20 -4.47 -39.90 22.88
CA LYS A 20 -5.46 -39.89 21.80
C LYS A 20 -4.94 -39.27 20.51
N PHE A 21 -4.23 -38.17 20.61
CA PHE A 21 -3.69 -37.44 19.45
C PHE A 21 -2.25 -37.82 19.13
N ARG A 22 -1.72 -38.94 19.68
CA ARG A 22 -0.33 -39.41 19.50
C ARG A 22 0.10 -39.46 18.04
N GLN A 23 -0.77 -39.89 17.14
CA GLN A 23 -0.44 -39.99 15.71
C GLN A 23 -0.26 -38.55 15.10
N LYS A 24 -1.21 -37.66 15.35
CA LYS A 24 -1.17 -36.27 14.83
C LYS A 24 0.01 -35.49 15.42
N ILE A 25 0.40 -35.75 16.65
CA ILE A 25 1.61 -35.17 17.27
C ILE A 25 2.87 -35.69 16.53
N ARG A 26 2.98 -37.01 16.29
CA ARG A 26 4.12 -37.59 15.56
C ARG A 26 4.23 -37.13 14.12
N GLU A 27 3.09 -36.92 13.46
CA GLU A 27 3.00 -36.39 12.10
C GLU A 27 3.18 -34.85 12.05
N GLN A 28 3.47 -34.21 13.19
CA GLN A 28 3.64 -32.77 13.32
C GLN A 28 2.41 -31.96 12.83
N GLN A 29 1.24 -32.53 12.92
CA GLN A 29 0.00 -31.82 12.62
C GLN A 29 -0.44 -30.96 13.81
N TYR A 30 -0.31 -31.49 15.04
CA TYR A 30 -0.66 -30.80 16.29
C TYR A 30 0.52 -30.72 17.25
N GLU A 31 0.60 -29.56 17.94
CA GLU A 31 1.44 -29.33 19.11
C GLU A 31 0.54 -28.89 20.26
N PHE A 32 0.65 -29.55 21.42
CA PHE A 32 -0.13 -29.21 22.60
C PHE A 32 0.75 -28.57 23.67
N VAL A 33 0.29 -27.44 24.19
CA VAL A 33 0.80 -26.77 25.38
C VAL A 33 -0.26 -26.89 26.46
N PHE A 34 0.11 -27.04 27.74
CA PHE A 34 -0.82 -27.22 28.81
C PHE A 34 -0.66 -26.19 29.91
N ALA A 35 -1.77 -25.80 30.52
CA ALA A 35 -1.84 -24.92 31.66
C ALA A 35 -2.92 -25.38 32.62
N ILE A 36 -2.70 -25.22 33.94
CA ILE A 36 -3.60 -25.71 34.99
C ILE A 36 -4.70 -24.73 35.40
N ASN A 37 -4.62 -23.48 34.92
CA ASN A 37 -5.62 -22.44 35.16
C ASN A 37 -5.40 -21.25 34.17
N GLY A 38 -6.32 -20.26 34.22
CA GLY A 38 -6.25 -19.11 33.32
C GLY A 38 -5.03 -18.23 33.52
N VAL A 39 -4.45 -18.14 34.74
CA VAL A 39 -3.23 -17.36 35.00
C VAL A 39 -2.05 -18.01 34.28
N LYS A 40 -1.88 -19.30 34.44
CA LYS A 40 -0.84 -20.09 33.78
C LYS A 40 -1.02 -20.13 32.26
N ALA A 41 -2.26 -20.09 31.78
CA ALA A 41 -2.55 -20.00 30.35
C ALA A 41 -2.04 -18.68 29.77
N LEU A 42 -2.22 -17.54 30.42
CA LEU A 42 -1.69 -16.26 29.99
C LEU A 42 -0.15 -16.26 29.96
N GLU A 43 0.52 -16.83 30.98
CA GLU A 43 1.99 -16.99 30.99
C GLU A 43 2.48 -17.86 29.81
N GLN A 44 1.74 -18.92 29.46
CA GLN A 44 2.08 -19.77 28.30
C GLN A 44 1.90 -19.01 26.98
N LEU A 45 0.88 -18.17 26.85
CA LEU A 45 0.64 -17.37 25.65
C LEU A 45 1.70 -16.27 25.45
N GLU A 46 2.29 -15.75 26.53
CA GLU A 46 3.43 -14.84 26.45
C GLU A 46 4.70 -15.54 25.91
N GLN A 47 4.85 -16.85 26.15
CA GLN A 47 5.98 -17.62 25.64
C GLN A 47 5.72 -18.22 24.25
N HIS A 48 4.46 -18.45 23.91
CA HIS A 48 3.99 -19.11 22.70
C HIS A 48 3.03 -18.22 21.91
N HIS A 49 3.56 -17.21 21.22
CA HIS A 49 2.76 -16.27 20.43
C HIS A 49 2.10 -16.89 19.18
N ASP A 50 2.43 -18.14 18.88
CA ASP A 50 1.96 -18.89 17.71
C ASP A 50 0.81 -19.86 18.03
N VAL A 51 0.21 -19.78 19.22
CA VAL A 51 -0.97 -20.56 19.59
C VAL A 51 -2.15 -20.19 18.66
N ASP A 52 -2.79 -21.24 18.12
CA ASP A 52 -3.95 -21.13 17.23
C ASP A 52 -5.27 -21.22 17.99
N VAL A 53 -5.34 -22.17 18.92
CA VAL A 53 -6.57 -22.53 19.64
C VAL A 53 -6.29 -22.64 21.12
N VAL A 54 -7.19 -22.11 21.94
CA VAL A 54 -7.24 -22.34 23.38
C VAL A 54 -8.45 -23.20 23.68
N LEU A 55 -8.23 -24.39 24.25
CA LEU A 55 -9.27 -25.24 24.83
C LEU A 55 -9.28 -24.98 26.33
N SER A 56 -10.32 -24.40 26.87
CA SER A 56 -10.37 -24.05 28.31
C SER A 56 -11.57 -24.64 29.00
N ASP A 57 -11.33 -25.30 30.14
CA ASP A 57 -12.40 -25.56 31.09
C ASP A 57 -12.92 -24.22 31.64
N ILE A 58 -14.19 -24.23 32.08
CA ILE A 58 -14.81 -23.09 32.75
C ILE A 58 -14.37 -23.01 34.21
N ASN A 59 -14.47 -24.12 34.92
CA ASN A 59 -14.33 -24.16 36.37
C ASN A 59 -12.89 -24.48 36.77
N MET A 60 -12.07 -23.47 36.92
CA MET A 60 -10.66 -23.62 37.31
C MET A 60 -10.32 -22.69 38.48
N PRO A 61 -9.33 -23.07 39.34
CA PRO A 61 -8.87 -22.20 40.43
C PRO A 61 -8.16 -20.95 39.92
N GLU A 62 -8.05 -19.90 40.73
CA GLU A 62 -7.38 -18.64 40.52
C GLU A 62 -8.02 -17.78 39.40
N MET A 63 -8.09 -18.32 38.20
CA MET A 63 -8.75 -17.64 37.06
C MET A 63 -9.56 -18.70 36.28
N ASP A 64 -10.85 -18.48 36.22
CA ASP A 64 -11.79 -19.34 35.49
C ASP A 64 -11.73 -19.13 33.98
N GLY A 65 -12.30 -20.06 33.19
CA GLY A 65 -12.27 -20.04 31.75
C GLY A 65 -13.05 -18.86 31.13
N LEU A 66 -14.09 -18.37 31.78
CA LEU A 66 -14.85 -17.21 31.31
C LEU A 66 -14.07 -15.90 31.46
N THR A 67 -13.30 -15.78 32.54
CA THR A 67 -12.39 -14.65 32.78
C THR A 67 -11.22 -14.70 31.80
N LEU A 68 -10.61 -15.88 31.60
CA LEU A 68 -9.57 -16.09 30.61
C LEU A 68 -10.07 -15.68 29.21
N LEU A 69 -11.25 -16.16 28.80
CA LEU A 69 -11.85 -15.81 27.50
C LEU A 69 -11.99 -14.29 27.30
N SER A 70 -12.43 -13.57 28.34
CA SER A 70 -12.57 -12.12 28.28
C SER A 70 -11.21 -11.42 28.05
N ARG A 71 -10.16 -11.87 28.76
CA ARG A 71 -8.78 -11.38 28.59
C ARG A 71 -8.21 -11.63 27.20
N LEU A 72 -8.47 -12.83 26.66
CA LEU A 72 -8.01 -13.18 25.31
C LEU A 72 -8.67 -12.32 24.23
N ASN A 73 -9.94 -12.00 24.38
CA ASN A 73 -10.66 -11.15 23.44
C ASN A 73 -10.23 -9.66 23.50
N GLU A 74 -9.81 -9.17 24.68
CA GLU A 74 -9.25 -7.82 24.82
C GLU A 74 -7.93 -7.64 24.03
N GLN A 75 -7.16 -8.72 23.85
CA GLN A 75 -5.87 -8.69 23.13
C GLN A 75 -6.00 -8.70 21.60
N ASN A 76 -7.24 -8.75 21.05
CA ASN A 76 -7.51 -8.74 19.59
C ASN A 76 -6.67 -9.74 18.77
N GLY A 77 -6.28 -10.87 19.37
CA GLY A 77 -5.49 -11.91 18.72
C GLY A 77 -6.28 -12.70 17.68
N LEU A 78 -5.56 -13.37 16.78
CA LEU A 78 -6.16 -14.29 15.79
C LEU A 78 -6.54 -15.63 16.38
N LEU A 79 -6.03 -15.98 17.58
CA LEU A 79 -6.36 -17.22 18.26
C LEU A 79 -7.86 -17.29 18.56
N LYS A 80 -8.39 -18.49 18.64
CA LYS A 80 -9.80 -18.75 18.99
C LYS A 80 -9.89 -19.65 20.22
N SER A 81 -10.87 -19.34 21.07
CA SER A 81 -11.13 -20.11 22.29
C SER A 81 -12.32 -21.03 22.11
N VAL A 82 -12.16 -22.29 22.50
CA VAL A 82 -13.20 -23.29 22.62
C VAL A 82 -13.35 -23.61 24.10
N ILE A 83 -14.58 -23.57 24.61
CA ILE A 83 -14.88 -23.78 26.02
C ILE A 83 -15.26 -25.22 26.23
N VAL A 84 -14.71 -25.83 27.28
CA VAL A 84 -15.12 -27.18 27.77
C VAL A 84 -15.96 -26.99 29.02
N SER A 85 -17.17 -27.56 29.06
CA SER A 85 -18.14 -27.34 30.16
C SER A 85 -18.84 -28.61 30.57
N ALA A 86 -19.28 -28.67 31.83
CA ALA A 86 -20.06 -29.80 32.29
C ALA A 86 -21.42 -29.93 31.58
N TYR A 87 -21.90 -31.17 31.44
CA TYR A 87 -23.21 -31.43 30.86
C TYR A 87 -24.31 -30.74 31.71
N GLY A 88 -25.19 -29.98 31.05
CA GLY A 88 -26.27 -29.23 31.69
C GLY A 88 -25.94 -27.80 32.08
N ASP A 89 -24.72 -27.34 31.92
CA ASP A 89 -24.29 -25.97 32.27
C ASP A 89 -24.57 -24.95 31.14
N MET A 90 -25.83 -24.92 30.71
CA MET A 90 -26.26 -24.10 29.58
C MET A 90 -26.09 -22.59 29.80
N ASP A 91 -26.17 -22.12 31.05
CA ASP A 91 -26.02 -20.68 31.35
C ASP A 91 -24.57 -20.23 31.18
N ASN A 92 -23.60 -21.05 31.61
CA ASN A 92 -22.18 -20.75 31.39
C ASN A 92 -21.78 -20.91 29.93
N ILE A 93 -22.30 -21.89 29.20
CA ILE A 93 -22.10 -22.06 27.77
C ILE A 93 -22.63 -20.82 27.03
N ARG A 94 -23.84 -20.38 27.34
CA ARG A 94 -24.44 -19.17 26.75
C ARG A 94 -23.61 -17.93 27.06
N THR A 95 -23.12 -17.79 28.26
CA THR A 95 -22.25 -16.69 28.69
C THR A 95 -20.93 -16.71 27.91
N ALA A 96 -20.30 -17.87 27.74
CA ALA A 96 -19.07 -18.03 26.97
C ALA A 96 -19.28 -17.64 25.51
N MET A 97 -20.34 -18.09 24.87
CA MET A 97 -20.67 -17.77 23.49
C MET A 97 -20.92 -16.27 23.32
N ASN A 98 -21.65 -15.64 24.24
CA ASN A 98 -21.87 -14.20 24.23
C ASN A 98 -20.60 -13.38 24.46
N ARG A 99 -19.61 -13.95 25.15
CA ARG A 99 -18.27 -13.35 25.34
C ARG A 99 -17.29 -13.67 24.21
N GLY A 100 -17.75 -14.31 23.13
CA GLY A 100 -16.96 -14.52 21.92
C GLY A 100 -16.16 -15.83 21.89
N ALA A 101 -16.54 -16.84 22.67
CA ALA A 101 -16.05 -18.19 22.43
C ALA A 101 -16.39 -18.64 21.01
N PHE A 102 -15.47 -19.31 20.34
CA PHE A 102 -15.68 -19.78 18.98
C PHE A 102 -16.60 -21.00 18.91
N ASP A 103 -16.45 -21.89 19.89
CA ASP A 103 -17.28 -23.09 20.03
C ASP A 103 -17.23 -23.60 21.47
N PHE A 104 -17.96 -24.66 21.76
CA PHE A 104 -17.94 -25.32 23.08
C PHE A 104 -17.99 -26.85 22.94
N ILE A 105 -17.57 -27.57 24.00
CA ILE A 105 -17.59 -29.01 24.12
C ILE A 105 -18.13 -29.36 25.49
N THR A 106 -18.96 -30.40 25.58
CA THR A 106 -19.53 -30.87 26.87
C THR A 106 -18.70 -31.98 27.46
N LYS A 107 -18.49 -31.96 28.79
CA LYS A 107 -17.96 -33.10 29.57
C LYS A 107 -19.07 -34.14 29.83
N PRO A 108 -18.80 -35.47 29.72
CA PRO A 108 -17.50 -36.08 29.45
C PRO A 108 -17.07 -35.84 27.99
N VAL A 109 -15.78 -35.51 27.80
CA VAL A 109 -15.25 -35.12 26.49
C VAL A 109 -15.32 -36.31 25.53
N ASN A 110 -16.10 -36.16 24.47
CA ASN A 110 -16.03 -37.05 23.31
C ASN A 110 -14.85 -36.60 22.41
N PHE A 111 -13.84 -37.45 22.27
CA PHE A 111 -12.63 -37.11 21.53
C PHE A 111 -12.84 -36.96 20.01
N GLU A 112 -13.86 -37.59 19.43
CA GLU A 112 -14.22 -37.39 18.02
C GLU A 112 -14.82 -35.99 17.81
N ASP A 113 -15.69 -35.55 18.72
CA ASP A 113 -16.27 -34.20 18.72
C ASP A 113 -15.22 -33.14 19.01
N LEU A 114 -14.33 -33.41 19.97
CA LEU A 114 -13.17 -32.53 20.25
C LEU A 114 -12.29 -32.35 19.01
N GLU A 115 -11.98 -33.43 18.29
CA GLU A 115 -11.16 -33.38 17.09
C GLU A 115 -11.83 -32.55 15.98
N LEU A 116 -13.12 -32.79 15.73
CA LEU A 116 -13.91 -32.03 14.74
C LEU A 116 -13.95 -30.53 15.06
N THR A 117 -14.17 -30.19 16.33
CA THR A 117 -14.22 -28.82 16.80
C THR A 117 -12.85 -28.14 16.69
N MET A 118 -11.77 -28.82 17.05
CA MET A 118 -10.41 -28.32 16.86
C MET A 118 -10.09 -28.10 15.38
N GLU A 119 -10.39 -29.07 14.49
CA GLU A 119 -10.15 -28.94 13.05
C GLU A 119 -10.92 -27.77 12.44
N LYS A 120 -12.18 -27.58 12.81
CA LYS A 120 -13.01 -26.45 12.41
C LYS A 120 -12.40 -25.13 12.87
N THR A 121 -11.97 -25.05 14.12
CA THR A 121 -11.38 -23.86 14.72
C THR A 121 -10.04 -23.51 14.06
N ILE A 122 -9.15 -24.50 13.91
CA ILE A 122 -7.84 -24.33 13.25
C ILE A 122 -8.00 -23.86 11.79
N ARG A 123 -8.95 -24.45 11.06
CA ARG A 123 -9.26 -24.03 9.69
C ARG A 123 -9.70 -22.58 9.64
N HIS A 124 -10.54 -22.15 10.57
CA HIS A 124 -10.99 -20.76 10.64
C HIS A 124 -9.84 -19.80 10.96
N VAL A 125 -8.99 -20.11 11.94
CA VAL A 125 -7.80 -19.32 12.29
C VAL A 125 -6.85 -19.22 11.10
N LYS A 126 -6.62 -20.32 10.39
CA LYS A 126 -5.78 -20.34 9.18
C LYS A 126 -6.36 -19.43 8.10
N GLN A 127 -7.65 -19.51 7.80
CA GLN A 127 -8.31 -18.63 6.83
C GLN A 127 -8.18 -17.16 7.22
N MET A 128 -8.34 -16.81 8.49
CA MET A 128 -8.14 -15.43 8.96
C MET A 128 -6.70 -14.95 8.77
N ARG A 129 -5.70 -15.79 9.10
CA ARG A 129 -4.28 -15.47 8.88
C ARG A 129 -3.97 -15.27 7.41
N ASP A 130 -4.43 -16.16 6.54
CA ASP A 130 -4.22 -16.07 5.09
C ASP A 130 -4.87 -14.80 4.53
N THR A 131 -6.07 -14.46 4.98
CA THR A 131 -6.76 -13.22 4.60
C THR A 131 -5.99 -11.98 5.06
N MET A 132 -5.54 -11.94 6.32
CA MET A 132 -4.76 -10.81 6.84
C MET A 132 -3.42 -10.66 6.12
N LYS A 133 -2.76 -11.78 5.80
CA LYS A 133 -1.54 -11.79 5.00
C LYS A 133 -1.79 -11.20 3.61
N ALA A 134 -2.84 -11.65 2.93
CA ALA A 134 -3.22 -11.14 1.62
C ALA A 134 -3.56 -9.63 1.65
N ILE A 135 -4.27 -9.16 2.69
CA ILE A 135 -4.55 -7.73 2.89
C ILE A 135 -3.25 -6.94 3.08
N LYS A 136 -2.33 -7.44 3.91
CA LYS A 136 -1.04 -6.79 4.15
C LYS A 136 -0.20 -6.74 2.87
N GLU A 137 -0.11 -7.84 2.13
CA GLU A 137 0.59 -7.89 0.84
C GLU A 137 -0.05 -6.93 -0.17
N ASN A 138 -1.37 -6.89 -0.25
CA ASN A 138 -2.10 -5.96 -1.12
C ASN A 138 -1.85 -4.49 -0.73
N ASN A 139 -1.86 -4.16 0.57
CA ASN A 139 -1.55 -2.81 1.03
C ASN A 139 -0.11 -2.38 0.70
N ILE A 140 0.85 -3.31 0.77
CA ILE A 140 2.22 -3.04 0.33
C ILE A 140 2.25 -2.81 -1.19
N LEU A 141 1.60 -3.66 -1.98
CA LEU A 141 1.55 -3.50 -3.43
C LEU A 141 0.91 -2.17 -3.85
N ARG A 142 -0.13 -1.72 -3.14
CA ARG A 142 -0.77 -0.41 -3.36
C ARG A 142 0.17 0.78 -3.18
N MET A 143 1.25 0.63 -2.44
CA MET A 143 2.27 1.69 -2.30
C MET A 143 3.18 1.81 -3.55
N TYR A 144 3.18 0.81 -4.41
CA TYR A 144 4.00 0.74 -5.62
C TYR A 144 3.20 0.81 -6.93
N VAL A 145 1.87 0.81 -6.84
CA VAL A 145 0.97 0.84 -8.01
C VAL A 145 0.02 2.01 -7.87
N ASP A 146 -0.08 2.84 -8.90
CA ASP A 146 -1.00 3.98 -8.93
C ASP A 146 -2.46 3.53 -8.74
N GLU A 147 -3.24 4.33 -8.01
CA GLU A 147 -4.65 4.02 -7.71
C GLU A 147 -5.51 3.95 -8.97
N THR A 148 -5.16 4.72 -10.01
CA THR A 148 -5.83 4.68 -11.32
C THR A 148 -5.65 3.31 -11.98
N VAL A 149 -4.45 2.73 -11.88
CA VAL A 149 -4.15 1.38 -12.37
C VAL A 149 -4.92 0.33 -11.56
N LEU A 150 -4.99 0.48 -10.24
CA LEU A 150 -5.74 -0.45 -9.38
C LEU A 150 -7.24 -0.40 -9.64
N ASN A 151 -7.81 0.78 -9.86
CA ASN A 151 -9.22 0.94 -10.19
C ASN A 151 -9.56 0.33 -11.56
N PHE A 152 -8.67 0.49 -12.53
CA PHE A 152 -8.75 -0.15 -13.83
C PHE A 152 -8.67 -1.68 -13.72
N MET A 153 -7.77 -2.21 -12.91
CA MET A 153 -7.60 -3.65 -12.64
C MET A 153 -8.80 -4.27 -11.91
N GLY A 154 -9.56 -3.50 -11.14
CA GLY A 154 -10.76 -3.96 -10.43
C GLY A 154 -12.00 -4.13 -11.31
N GLY A 155 -11.98 -3.65 -12.56
CA GLY A 155 -13.07 -3.80 -13.53
C GLY A 155 -13.13 -5.21 -14.11
N ARG A 156 -14.36 -5.70 -14.43
CA ARG A 156 -14.61 -7.03 -15.04
C ARG A 156 -13.98 -7.22 -16.43
N GLU A 157 -13.48 -6.16 -17.06
CA GLU A 157 -12.94 -6.14 -18.43
C GLU A 157 -11.41 -6.18 -18.47
N PHE A 158 -10.76 -6.33 -17.31
CA PHE A 158 -9.30 -6.22 -17.15
C PHE A 158 -8.51 -7.13 -18.11
N GLU A 159 -8.91 -8.39 -18.28
CA GLU A 159 -8.13 -9.33 -19.11
C GLU A 159 -8.14 -8.97 -20.60
N ASN A 160 -9.19 -8.32 -21.10
CA ASN A 160 -9.32 -7.90 -22.50
C ASN A 160 -8.71 -6.50 -22.76
N SER A 161 -8.72 -5.62 -21.77
CA SER A 161 -8.25 -4.23 -21.91
C SER A 161 -6.75 -4.03 -21.64
N LEU A 162 -6.04 -5.05 -21.16
CA LEU A 162 -4.58 -5.00 -20.94
C LEU A 162 -3.76 -4.70 -22.20
N LEU A 163 -4.34 -4.86 -23.38
CA LEU A 163 -3.68 -4.70 -24.69
C LEU A 163 -4.24 -3.53 -25.52
N GLU A 164 -5.25 -2.83 -25.04
CA GLU A 164 -5.82 -1.70 -25.77
C GLU A 164 -5.07 -0.42 -25.44
N ASN A 165 -4.45 0.16 -26.47
CA ASN A 165 -3.85 1.48 -26.40
C ASN A 165 -4.89 2.50 -26.86
N GLU A 166 -5.02 3.59 -26.15
CA GLU A 166 -5.96 4.67 -26.46
C GLU A 166 -5.17 5.91 -26.91
N THR A 167 -5.64 6.56 -27.97
CA THR A 167 -5.15 7.91 -28.35
C THR A 167 -5.96 8.94 -27.59
N ILE A 168 -5.28 9.73 -26.77
CA ILE A 168 -5.92 10.77 -25.95
C ILE A 168 -5.32 12.14 -26.27
N GLU A 169 -6.12 13.19 -26.10
CA GLU A 169 -5.60 14.56 -26.01
C GLU A 169 -5.37 14.91 -24.54
N ALA A 170 -4.12 15.20 -24.17
CA ALA A 170 -3.72 15.43 -22.79
C ALA A 170 -2.52 16.41 -22.72
N THR A 171 -2.18 16.82 -21.50
CA THR A 171 -0.99 17.64 -21.23
C THR A 171 -0.02 16.85 -20.37
N VAL A 172 1.25 16.91 -20.75
CA VAL A 172 2.35 16.30 -19.96
C VAL A 172 3.24 17.42 -19.43
N ALA A 173 3.61 17.31 -18.18
CA ALA A 173 4.60 18.15 -17.52
C ALA A 173 5.77 17.31 -17.03
N PHE A 174 6.99 17.78 -17.31
CA PHE A 174 8.22 17.29 -16.71
C PHE A 174 8.74 18.36 -15.75
N ILE A 175 8.97 17.96 -14.50
CA ILE A 175 9.38 18.84 -13.39
C ILE A 175 10.65 18.27 -12.79
N ASP A 176 11.75 18.99 -12.93
CA ASP A 176 13.09 18.54 -12.54
C ASP A 176 13.70 19.45 -11.48
N ILE A 177 14.41 18.86 -10.52
CA ILE A 177 15.04 19.60 -9.42
C ILE A 177 16.43 20.04 -9.84
N CYS A 178 16.63 21.35 -9.95
CA CYS A 178 17.91 21.91 -10.36
C CYS A 178 19.03 21.58 -9.37
N GLY A 179 20.16 21.07 -9.89
CA GLY A 179 21.37 20.85 -9.08
C GLY A 179 21.31 19.66 -8.12
N PHE A 180 20.32 18.79 -8.23
CA PHE A 180 20.18 17.62 -7.35
C PHE A 180 21.37 16.67 -7.46
N THR A 181 21.98 16.52 -8.64
CA THR A 181 23.21 15.75 -8.84
C THR A 181 24.34 16.23 -7.91
N THR A 182 24.51 17.55 -7.78
CA THR A 182 25.54 18.13 -6.90
C THR A 182 25.23 17.84 -5.42
N ILE A 183 23.94 17.84 -5.02
CA ILE A 183 23.55 17.47 -3.67
C ILE A 183 23.87 16.01 -3.41
N SER A 184 23.54 15.13 -4.35
CA SER A 184 23.76 13.67 -4.21
C SER A 184 25.26 13.30 -4.12
N GLU A 185 26.15 14.12 -4.63
CA GLU A 185 27.59 13.92 -4.53
C GLU A 185 28.18 14.40 -3.19
N ASN A 186 27.54 15.37 -2.52
CA ASN A 186 28.09 16.02 -1.34
C ASN A 186 27.39 15.65 -0.02
N GLU A 187 26.17 15.14 -0.07
CA GLU A 187 25.35 14.81 1.10
C GLU A 187 25.33 13.29 1.38
N SER A 188 24.92 12.91 2.59
CA SER A 188 24.73 11.51 2.93
C SER A 188 23.54 10.90 2.17
N PRO A 189 23.57 9.59 1.83
CA PRO A 189 22.47 8.92 1.12
C PRO A 189 21.09 9.11 1.80
N ASP A 190 21.04 9.05 3.12
CA ASP A 190 19.81 9.24 3.90
C ASP A 190 19.27 10.67 3.77
N THR A 191 20.16 11.67 3.75
CA THR A 191 19.79 13.07 3.56
C THR A 191 19.26 13.31 2.14
N VAL A 192 19.94 12.73 1.14
CA VAL A 192 19.52 12.83 -0.27
C VAL A 192 18.13 12.25 -0.48
N VAL A 193 17.88 11.03 0.03
CA VAL A 193 16.56 10.37 -0.10
C VAL A 193 15.47 11.17 0.62
N ARG A 194 15.75 11.69 1.81
CA ARG A 194 14.77 12.50 2.56
C ARG A 194 14.42 13.78 1.80
N LEU A 195 15.42 14.54 1.33
CA LEU A 195 15.19 15.75 0.57
C LEU A 195 14.40 15.49 -0.71
N LEU A 196 14.73 14.43 -1.45
CA LEU A 196 14.01 14.04 -2.65
C LEU A 196 12.54 13.73 -2.35
N ASN A 197 12.27 12.97 -1.31
CA ASN A 197 10.91 12.65 -0.90
C ASN A 197 10.12 13.90 -0.46
N ASP A 198 10.76 14.83 0.26
CA ASP A 198 10.12 16.08 0.68
C ASP A 198 9.73 16.93 -0.55
N TYR A 199 10.60 17.02 -1.57
CA TYR A 199 10.29 17.75 -2.81
C TYR A 199 9.23 17.04 -3.63
N PHE A 200 9.30 15.73 -3.76
CA PHE A 200 8.26 14.95 -4.45
C PHE A 200 6.89 15.10 -3.76
N ASP A 201 6.84 15.11 -2.43
CA ASP A 201 5.59 15.29 -1.70
C ASP A 201 4.92 16.64 -2.01
N VAL A 202 5.70 17.73 -2.14
CA VAL A 202 5.21 19.04 -2.58
C VAL A 202 4.68 18.96 -4.01
N MET A 203 5.46 18.40 -4.95
CA MET A 203 5.07 18.31 -6.36
C MET A 203 3.79 17.48 -6.52
N VAL A 204 3.73 16.33 -5.87
CA VAL A 204 2.57 15.42 -5.93
C VAL A 204 1.30 16.08 -5.40
N LYS A 205 1.38 16.81 -4.28
CA LYS A 205 0.23 17.53 -3.71
C LYS A 205 -0.35 18.54 -4.68
N GLU A 206 0.49 19.36 -5.32
CA GLU A 206 0.04 20.37 -6.26
C GLU A 206 -0.54 19.75 -7.55
N ILE A 207 0.07 18.67 -8.05
CA ILE A 207 -0.43 17.95 -9.23
C ILE A 207 -1.81 17.33 -8.94
N ILE A 208 -1.98 16.65 -7.81
CA ILE A 208 -3.26 16.04 -7.41
C ILE A 208 -4.33 17.12 -7.17
N ALA A 209 -3.99 18.25 -6.56
CA ALA A 209 -4.92 19.37 -6.33
C ALA A 209 -5.52 19.89 -7.63
N GLN A 210 -4.80 19.79 -8.76
CA GLN A 210 -5.25 20.16 -10.09
C GLN A 210 -5.78 18.96 -10.92
N ASN A 211 -6.16 17.83 -10.25
CA ASN A 211 -6.64 16.61 -10.89
C ASN A 211 -5.68 16.05 -11.96
N GLY A 212 -4.36 16.25 -11.77
CA GLY A 212 -3.32 15.57 -12.51
C GLY A 212 -2.96 14.24 -11.83
N PHE A 213 -2.28 13.36 -12.56
CA PHE A 213 -1.73 12.13 -12.00
C PHE A 213 -0.23 12.04 -12.29
N ILE A 214 0.48 11.34 -11.41
CA ILE A 214 1.91 11.08 -11.58
C ILE A 214 2.06 9.87 -12.49
N ASP A 215 2.73 10.04 -13.62
CA ASP A 215 3.04 8.93 -14.51
C ASP A 215 4.21 8.12 -13.94
N LYS A 216 5.30 8.80 -13.65
CA LYS A 216 6.47 8.16 -13.02
C LYS A 216 7.45 9.19 -12.44
N PHE A 217 8.32 8.69 -11.57
CA PHE A 217 9.52 9.37 -11.12
C PHE A 217 10.71 8.90 -11.95
N ILE A 218 11.51 9.81 -12.47
CA ILE A 218 12.68 9.55 -13.32
C ILE A 218 13.90 10.23 -12.68
N GLY A 219 14.56 9.54 -11.75
CA GLY A 219 15.60 10.16 -10.92
C GLY A 219 15.01 11.25 -10.03
N ASP A 220 15.45 12.49 -10.23
CA ASP A 220 14.97 13.70 -9.57
C ASP A 220 13.87 14.45 -10.35
N CYS A 221 13.40 13.87 -11.44
CA CYS A 221 12.35 14.41 -12.29
C CYS A 221 11.01 13.71 -12.04
N VAL A 222 9.91 14.48 -12.01
CA VAL A 222 8.53 13.99 -11.98
C VAL A 222 7.91 14.18 -13.37
N MET A 223 7.33 13.11 -13.90
CA MET A 223 6.46 13.15 -15.07
C MET A 223 5.01 13.11 -14.62
N ALA A 224 4.24 14.16 -14.94
CA ALA A 224 2.83 14.27 -14.61
C ALA A 224 1.99 14.40 -15.88
N VAL A 225 0.76 13.86 -15.81
CA VAL A 225 -0.19 13.90 -16.93
C VAL A 225 -1.54 14.47 -16.46
N PHE A 226 -2.10 15.35 -17.28
CA PHE A 226 -3.40 15.96 -17.05
C PHE A 226 -4.29 15.67 -18.26
N LYS A 227 -5.48 15.12 -18.02
CA LYS A 227 -6.47 14.75 -19.04
C LYS A 227 -7.85 15.29 -18.72
N GLY A 228 -8.73 15.34 -19.74
CA GLY A 228 -10.09 15.86 -19.60
C GLY A 228 -10.16 17.36 -19.83
N GLU A 229 -11.22 18.02 -19.36
CA GLU A 229 -11.45 19.44 -19.60
C GLU A 229 -10.39 20.32 -18.93
N PHE A 230 -9.97 21.38 -19.61
CA PHE A 230 -8.98 22.35 -19.15
C PHE A 230 -7.63 21.73 -18.71
N HIS A 231 -7.26 20.59 -19.27
CA HIS A 231 -6.04 19.87 -18.88
C HIS A 231 -4.76 20.70 -19.01
N LEU A 232 -4.68 21.62 -20.00
CA LEU A 232 -3.52 22.49 -20.17
C LEU A 232 -3.48 23.57 -19.10
N ASP A 233 -4.60 24.24 -18.82
CA ASP A 233 -4.68 25.29 -17.79
C ASP A 233 -4.36 24.72 -16.41
N ARG A 234 -4.94 23.56 -16.06
CA ARG A 234 -4.68 22.87 -14.79
C ARG A 234 -3.22 22.42 -14.64
N ALA A 235 -2.59 21.98 -15.73
CA ALA A 235 -1.16 21.64 -15.73
C ALA A 235 -0.29 22.86 -15.46
N ILE A 236 -0.64 24.00 -16.05
CA ILE A 236 0.08 25.25 -15.83
C ILE A 236 -0.09 25.72 -14.39
N ASP A 237 -1.32 25.76 -13.87
CA ASP A 237 -1.60 26.14 -12.48
C ASP A 237 -0.83 25.27 -11.48
N ALA A 238 -0.82 23.94 -11.67
CA ALA A 238 -0.04 23.04 -10.84
C ALA A 238 1.46 23.36 -10.89
N CYS A 239 2.00 23.57 -12.08
CA CYS A 239 3.43 23.82 -12.27
C CYS A 239 3.87 25.18 -11.71
N LEU A 240 3.04 26.22 -11.83
CA LEU A 240 3.28 27.51 -11.21
C LEU A 240 3.25 27.43 -9.69
N ALA A 241 2.28 26.70 -9.13
CA ALA A 241 2.20 26.43 -7.69
C ALA A 241 3.44 25.68 -7.19
N ILE A 242 3.86 24.62 -7.89
CA ILE A 242 5.08 23.85 -7.58
C ILE A 242 6.31 24.77 -7.58
N ARG A 243 6.50 25.54 -8.65
CA ARG A 243 7.63 26.49 -8.75
C ARG A 243 7.69 27.41 -7.54
N ASN A 244 6.55 28.00 -7.17
CA ASN A 244 6.48 28.97 -6.09
C ASN A 244 6.66 28.33 -4.72
N THR A 245 6.02 27.17 -4.48
CA THR A 245 6.12 26.44 -3.22
C THR A 245 7.54 25.94 -2.98
N ILE A 246 8.17 25.33 -3.98
CA ILE A 246 9.55 24.84 -3.87
C ILE A 246 10.55 26.00 -3.65
N ALA A 247 10.41 27.12 -4.38
CA ALA A 247 11.26 28.29 -4.17
C ALA A 247 11.10 28.90 -2.76
N GLY A 248 9.99 28.65 -2.09
CA GLY A 248 9.72 29.09 -0.71
C GLY A 248 10.26 28.15 0.37
N LEU A 249 10.76 26.97 0.01
CA LEU A 249 11.31 26.02 0.98
C LEU A 249 12.65 26.51 1.55
N PRO A 250 13.00 26.16 2.79
CA PRO A 250 14.26 26.56 3.39
C PRO A 250 15.45 25.95 2.63
N SER A 251 16.48 26.76 2.43
CA SER A 251 17.74 26.31 1.84
C SER A 251 18.44 25.29 2.76
N THR A 252 19.01 24.25 2.18
CA THR A 252 19.82 23.27 2.90
C THR A 252 21.30 23.49 2.56
N GLY A 253 22.09 23.95 3.52
CA GLY A 253 23.47 24.34 3.28
C GLY A 253 23.57 25.49 2.29
N ASN A 254 24.35 25.29 1.22
CA ASN A 254 24.49 26.25 0.11
C ASN A 254 23.48 26.03 -1.03
N TYR A 255 22.52 25.14 -0.85
CA TYR A 255 21.54 24.78 -1.86
C TYR A 255 20.19 25.43 -1.60
N SER A 256 19.68 26.16 -2.61
CA SER A 256 18.32 26.69 -2.64
C SER A 256 17.50 25.85 -3.62
N PRO A 257 16.37 25.27 -3.19
CA PRO A 257 15.56 24.43 -4.06
C PRO A 257 14.92 25.24 -5.18
N ILE A 258 15.19 24.84 -6.41
CA ILE A 258 14.67 25.45 -7.64
C ILE A 258 14.32 24.32 -8.61
N VAL A 259 13.28 24.50 -9.42
CA VAL A 259 12.87 23.53 -10.45
C VAL A 259 12.97 24.13 -11.85
N THR A 260 13.15 23.26 -12.85
CA THR A 260 12.89 23.54 -14.26
C THR A 260 11.68 22.73 -14.71
N ILE A 261 10.78 23.36 -15.46
CA ILE A 261 9.52 22.74 -15.85
C ILE A 261 9.29 22.93 -17.35
N GLY A 262 8.97 21.79 -18.02
CA GLY A 262 8.56 21.77 -19.42
C GLY A 262 7.17 21.17 -19.58
N ILE A 263 6.26 21.89 -20.23
CA ILE A 263 4.87 21.48 -20.43
C ILE A 263 4.57 21.45 -21.93
N ASN A 264 3.91 20.40 -22.38
CA ASN A 264 3.38 20.32 -23.73
C ASN A 264 2.03 19.59 -23.77
N SER A 265 1.19 19.97 -24.74
CA SER A 265 -0.18 19.48 -24.87
C SER A 265 -0.45 19.01 -26.31
N GLY A 266 -1.16 17.91 -26.45
CA GLY A 266 -1.54 17.36 -27.75
C GLY A 266 -1.90 15.88 -27.67
N GLU A 267 -2.03 15.26 -28.83
CA GLU A 267 -2.30 13.83 -28.93
C GLU A 267 -1.13 12.99 -28.41
N MET A 268 -1.46 11.92 -27.68
CA MET A 268 -0.52 10.92 -27.20
C MET A 268 -1.20 9.57 -27.06
N ILE A 269 -0.42 8.52 -27.08
CA ILE A 269 -0.90 7.15 -26.86
C ILE A 269 -0.79 6.86 -25.38
N CYS A 270 -1.90 6.44 -24.75
CA CYS A 270 -1.97 6.01 -23.37
C CYS A 270 -2.24 4.50 -23.33
N GLY A 271 -1.49 3.76 -22.54
CA GLY A 271 -1.69 2.31 -22.43
C GLY A 271 -0.63 1.61 -21.59
N ASN A 272 -0.76 0.29 -21.54
CA ASN A 272 0.16 -0.59 -20.82
C ASN A 272 1.39 -0.90 -21.68
N ILE A 273 2.52 -0.32 -21.33
CA ILE A 273 3.78 -0.45 -22.10
C ILE A 273 4.79 -1.19 -21.25
N GLY A 274 5.35 -2.27 -21.78
CA GLY A 274 6.36 -3.05 -21.07
C GLY A 274 6.68 -4.38 -21.71
N SER A 275 7.15 -5.31 -20.90
CA SER A 275 7.60 -6.63 -21.32
C SER A 275 6.75 -7.73 -20.69
N ALA A 276 6.04 -8.48 -21.52
CA ALA A 276 5.32 -9.66 -21.09
C ALA A 276 6.25 -10.73 -20.48
N THR A 277 7.49 -10.85 -20.98
CA THR A 277 8.50 -11.79 -20.47
C THR A 277 8.92 -11.45 -19.05
N LEU A 278 9.09 -10.16 -18.74
CA LEU A 278 9.45 -9.69 -17.40
C LEU A 278 8.24 -9.54 -16.49
N LYS A 279 7.01 -9.74 -17.00
CA LYS A 279 5.74 -9.48 -16.29
C LYS A 279 5.71 -8.07 -15.66
N ARG A 280 6.31 -7.09 -16.35
CA ARG A 280 6.35 -5.70 -15.93
C ARG A 280 5.70 -4.86 -17.00
N LEU A 281 4.62 -4.20 -16.63
CA LEU A 281 3.87 -3.26 -17.44
C LEU A 281 3.80 -1.94 -16.67
N ASP A 282 4.07 -0.85 -17.36
CA ASP A 282 3.88 0.50 -16.85
C ASP A 282 2.69 1.11 -17.64
N TYR A 283 1.64 1.53 -16.93
CA TYR A 283 0.58 2.32 -17.54
C TYR A 283 1.08 3.74 -17.72
N THR A 284 1.28 4.16 -18.97
CA THR A 284 1.99 5.40 -19.28
C THR A 284 1.53 6.01 -20.60
N VAL A 285 1.95 7.24 -20.84
CA VAL A 285 1.74 7.93 -22.11
C VAL A 285 3.02 8.01 -22.92
N ILE A 286 2.92 7.83 -24.24
CA ILE A 286 4.02 7.96 -25.18
C ILE A 286 3.60 8.80 -26.38
N GLY A 287 4.55 9.45 -27.04
CA GLY A 287 4.34 10.21 -28.28
C GLY A 287 5.28 11.37 -28.43
N ASP A 288 5.15 12.07 -29.55
CA ASP A 288 5.92 13.27 -29.84
C ASP A 288 5.62 14.41 -28.84
N THR A 289 4.36 14.48 -28.39
CA THR A 289 3.91 15.44 -27.36
C THR A 289 4.71 15.26 -26.06
N VAL A 290 4.87 14.01 -25.62
CA VAL A 290 5.62 13.64 -24.39
C VAL A 290 7.10 14.00 -24.55
N ASN A 291 7.71 13.56 -25.66
CA ASN A 291 9.11 13.85 -25.94
C ASN A 291 9.39 15.36 -26.04
N THR A 292 8.45 16.12 -26.58
CA THR A 292 8.58 17.59 -26.68
C THR A 292 8.54 18.20 -25.27
N ALA A 293 7.64 17.81 -24.39
CA ALA A 293 7.59 18.29 -22.99
C ALA A 293 8.92 18.07 -22.26
N GLN A 294 9.51 16.87 -22.38
CA GLN A 294 10.80 16.56 -21.78
C GLN A 294 11.93 17.45 -22.30
N ARG A 295 11.93 17.72 -23.61
CA ARG A 295 12.95 18.57 -24.20
C ARG A 295 12.78 20.04 -23.83
N LEU A 296 11.53 20.49 -23.65
CA LEU A 296 11.23 21.84 -23.13
C LEU A 296 11.77 21.97 -21.70
N GLN A 297 11.56 20.97 -20.85
CA GLN A 297 12.14 20.94 -19.50
C GLN A 297 13.68 21.08 -19.55
N SER A 298 14.34 20.29 -20.43
CA SER A 298 15.80 20.28 -20.55
C SER A 298 16.35 21.61 -21.14
N ALA A 299 15.53 22.40 -21.84
CA ALA A 299 15.88 23.70 -22.37
C ALA A 299 15.57 24.87 -21.42
N ALA A 300 14.79 24.61 -20.37
CA ALA A 300 14.43 25.59 -19.36
C ALA A 300 15.63 25.96 -18.48
N THR A 301 15.71 27.22 -18.08
CA THR A 301 16.66 27.68 -17.05
C THR A 301 16.03 27.55 -15.64
N PRO A 302 16.85 27.53 -14.58
CA PRO A 302 16.33 27.38 -13.21
C PRO A 302 15.21 28.37 -12.88
N GLY A 303 14.10 27.88 -12.40
CA GLY A 303 12.89 28.65 -12.03
C GLY A 303 11.91 28.88 -13.19
N GLN A 304 12.23 28.45 -14.42
CA GLN A 304 11.33 28.63 -15.54
C GLN A 304 10.28 27.51 -15.69
N VAL A 305 9.08 27.93 -16.10
CA VAL A 305 8.00 27.05 -16.59
C VAL A 305 7.88 27.33 -18.09
N VAL A 306 8.27 26.37 -18.94
CA VAL A 306 8.41 26.58 -20.40
C VAL A 306 7.37 25.75 -21.16
N ILE A 307 6.75 26.35 -22.15
CA ILE A 307 5.78 25.76 -23.06
C ILE A 307 6.17 26.00 -24.53
N ALA A 308 5.67 25.14 -25.42
CA ALA A 308 5.81 25.35 -26.86
C ALA A 308 4.74 26.32 -27.39
N GLU A 309 4.95 26.83 -28.60
CA GLU A 309 4.08 27.81 -29.28
C GLU A 309 2.63 27.33 -29.42
N ASN A 310 2.41 26.03 -29.69
CA ASN A 310 1.07 25.43 -29.77
C ASN A 310 0.29 25.53 -28.46
N CYS A 311 0.97 25.44 -27.31
CA CYS A 311 0.38 25.65 -26.00
C CYS A 311 0.15 27.15 -25.74
N TYR A 312 1.11 27.98 -26.04
CA TYR A 312 0.98 29.44 -25.90
C TYR A 312 -0.26 29.97 -26.63
N GLU A 313 -0.49 29.58 -27.88
CA GLU A 313 -1.66 30.02 -28.65
C GLU A 313 -3.00 29.67 -27.97
N LYS A 314 -3.06 28.55 -27.20
CA LYS A 314 -4.24 28.14 -26.49
C LYS A 314 -4.49 28.92 -25.18
N ILE A 315 -3.42 29.45 -24.53
CA ILE A 315 -3.50 30.04 -23.18
C ILE A 315 -3.17 31.52 -23.08
N LYS A 316 -2.74 32.18 -24.18
CA LYS A 316 -2.27 33.56 -24.18
C LYS A 316 -3.24 34.62 -23.66
N GLN A 317 -4.52 34.25 -23.51
CA GLN A 317 -5.55 35.13 -22.94
C GLN A 317 -5.71 34.91 -21.41
N SER A 318 -5.26 33.78 -20.91
CA SER A 318 -5.45 33.38 -19.52
C SER A 318 -4.19 33.53 -18.68
N PHE A 319 -3.00 33.40 -19.30
CA PHE A 319 -1.72 33.43 -18.61
C PHE A 319 -0.78 34.48 -19.26
N ARG A 320 0.02 35.14 -18.43
CA ARG A 320 1.10 36.00 -18.91
C ARG A 320 2.30 35.17 -19.31
N CYS A 321 2.76 35.36 -20.55
CA CYS A 321 3.88 34.62 -21.09
C CYS A 321 4.89 35.56 -21.75
N ASN A 322 6.18 35.23 -21.62
CA ASN A 322 7.27 35.88 -22.34
C ASN A 322 7.84 34.94 -23.40
N LYS A 323 8.06 35.44 -24.60
CA LYS A 323 8.79 34.69 -25.63
C LYS A 323 10.27 34.57 -25.22
N VAL A 324 10.74 33.32 -25.05
CA VAL A 324 12.13 33.02 -24.70
C VAL A 324 13.00 32.99 -25.94
N GLY A 325 12.50 32.39 -27.03
CA GLY A 325 13.25 32.30 -28.30
C GLY A 325 12.89 31.01 -29.06
N GLU A 326 13.79 30.67 -29.99
CA GLU A 326 13.70 29.43 -30.76
C GLU A 326 14.77 28.45 -30.28
N VAL A 327 14.36 27.23 -30.01
CA VAL A 327 15.26 26.17 -29.54
C VAL A 327 15.23 24.98 -30.49
N SER A 328 16.42 24.58 -30.92
CA SER A 328 16.57 23.32 -31.69
C SER A 328 16.41 22.14 -30.76
N LEU A 329 15.26 21.50 -30.81
CA LEU A 329 15.02 20.30 -30.02
C LEU A 329 15.58 19.07 -30.74
N LYS A 330 16.27 18.18 -30.03
CA LYS A 330 16.85 16.94 -30.58
C LYS A 330 15.79 16.17 -31.38
N ASN A 331 16.11 15.77 -32.62
CA ASN A 331 15.22 15.04 -33.55
C ASN A 331 13.97 15.85 -34.01
N LYS A 332 13.94 17.15 -33.91
CA LYS A 332 12.98 18.02 -34.60
C LYS A 332 13.69 18.67 -35.78
N ALA A 333 13.06 18.63 -36.97
CA ALA A 333 13.63 19.18 -38.18
C ALA A 333 13.66 20.74 -38.20
N THR A 334 12.74 21.36 -37.47
CA THR A 334 12.59 22.81 -37.35
C THR A 334 12.73 23.21 -35.88
N PRO A 335 13.37 24.39 -35.62
CA PRO A 335 13.36 24.98 -34.29
C PRO A 335 11.95 25.19 -33.79
N VAL A 336 11.74 25.03 -32.49
CA VAL A 336 10.46 25.24 -31.79
C VAL A 336 10.55 26.55 -31.04
N THR A 337 9.58 27.44 -31.27
CA THR A 337 9.45 28.67 -30.48
C THR A 337 8.94 28.29 -29.09
N ILE A 338 9.61 28.81 -28.07
CA ILE A 338 9.29 28.52 -26.68
C ILE A 338 8.92 29.78 -25.90
N TYR A 339 8.03 29.62 -24.95
CA TYR A 339 7.52 30.69 -24.10
C TYR A 339 7.66 30.31 -22.65
N GLU A 340 8.03 31.25 -21.80
CA GLU A 340 7.98 31.12 -20.35
C GLU A 340 6.63 31.60 -19.85
N VAL A 341 5.99 30.81 -19.00
CA VAL A 341 4.77 31.19 -18.29
C VAL A 341 5.16 31.83 -16.96
N LEU A 342 4.66 33.06 -16.74
CA LEU A 342 5.02 33.86 -15.55
C LEU A 342 4.03 33.68 -14.40
N ASP A 343 2.75 33.81 -14.68
CA ASP A 343 1.60 33.73 -13.78
C ASP A 343 0.28 33.60 -14.56
#